data_2ba596784b2480c5d3d8edfb43ca81c6
#
_entry.id   2ba596784b2480c5d3d8edfb43ca81c6
#
_cell.length_a   1.000
_cell.length_b   1.000
_cell.length_c   1.000
_cell.angle_alpha   90.00
_cell.angle_beta   90.00
_cell.angle_gamma   90.00
#
_symmetry.space_group_name_H-M   'P 1'
#
loop_
_entity.id
_entity.type
_entity.pdbx_description
1 polymer ?
#
loop_
_entity_poly.entity_id
_entity_poly.type
_entity_poly.pdbx_seq_one_letter_code
_entity_poly.pdbx_strand_id
1 'polypeptide(L)'
;MQTKFKVVVYGTKFCIYCIAARKLLKNKKIKYENIIVSNANKRKELELLSGGKTVPQIFINSKPIGGFDQLLLLEENGFLESMLEKS
;
A
#
# COMPACT_ATOMS: atom_id res chain seq x y z
N MET A 1 -4.98 -2.71 14.78
CA MET A 1 -3.63 -3.14 15.19
C MET A 1 -2.58 -2.22 14.60
N GLN A 2 -1.65 -1.78 15.44
CA GLN A 2 -0.63 -0.86 14.96
C GLN A 2 0.56 -1.60 14.36
N THR A 3 1.06 -1.08 13.26
CA THR A 3 2.25 -1.60 12.62
C THR A 3 3.43 -0.68 12.90
N LYS A 4 4.63 -1.25 12.87
CA LYS A 4 5.86 -0.46 12.97
C LYS A 4 6.16 0.33 11.72
N PHE A 5 5.50 0.00 10.62
CA PHE A 5 5.80 0.60 9.33
C PHE A 5 4.80 1.68 8.99
N LYS A 6 5.31 2.76 8.42
CA LYS A 6 4.46 3.86 7.94
C LYS A 6 3.68 3.47 6.70
N VAL A 7 4.22 2.52 5.93
CA VAL A 7 3.61 2.06 4.68
C VAL A 7 3.22 0.61 4.83
N VAL A 8 1.97 0.31 4.47
CA VAL A 8 1.45 -1.06 4.47
C VAL A 8 0.86 -1.34 3.10
N VAL A 9 1.25 -2.46 2.51
CA VAL A 9 0.74 -2.90 1.21
C VAL A 9 -0.07 -4.17 1.41
N TYR A 10 -1.35 -4.11 1.12
CA TYR A 10 -2.21 -5.29 1.10
C TYR A 10 -2.33 -5.77 -0.34
N GLY A 11 -2.00 -7.02 -0.58
CA GLY A 11 -2.07 -7.53 -1.94
C GLY A 11 -1.93 -9.03 -2.02
N THR A 12 -1.67 -9.52 -3.22
CA THR A 12 -1.47 -10.94 -3.49
C THR A 12 -0.08 -11.16 -4.08
N LYS A 13 0.34 -12.44 -4.13
CA LYS A 13 1.71 -12.76 -4.58
C LYS A 13 1.90 -12.54 -6.08
N PHE A 14 0.88 -12.81 -6.87
CA PHE A 14 1.03 -12.85 -8.33
C PHE A 14 0.30 -11.73 -9.07
N CYS A 15 -0.14 -10.72 -8.37
CA CYS A 15 -0.76 -9.55 -8.98
C CYS A 15 0.33 -8.61 -9.49
N ILE A 16 0.30 -8.28 -10.77
CA ILE A 16 1.34 -7.44 -11.37
C ILE A 16 1.41 -6.06 -10.73
N TYR A 17 0.28 -5.49 -10.37
CA TYR A 17 0.26 -4.17 -9.71
C TYR A 17 0.73 -4.25 -8.26
N CYS A 18 0.46 -5.37 -7.60
CA CYS A 18 1.00 -5.59 -6.26
C CYS A 18 2.53 -5.69 -6.32
N ILE A 19 3.04 -6.43 -7.30
CA ILE A 19 4.47 -6.56 -7.51
C ILE A 19 5.10 -5.20 -7.82
N ALA A 20 4.45 -4.44 -8.70
CA ALA A 20 4.93 -3.11 -9.08
C ALA A 20 4.98 -2.16 -7.89
N ALA A 21 3.95 -2.19 -7.04
CA ALA A 21 3.91 -1.34 -5.84
C ALA A 21 5.06 -1.68 -4.88
N ARG A 22 5.25 -2.97 -4.63
CA ARG A 22 6.34 -3.42 -3.76
C ARG A 22 7.70 -3.04 -4.33
N LYS A 23 7.86 -3.20 -5.64
CA LYS A 23 9.13 -2.87 -6.32
C LYS A 23 9.43 -1.38 -6.24
N LEU A 24 8.42 -0.53 -6.43
CA LEU A 24 8.58 0.91 -6.32
C LEU A 24 9.09 1.29 -4.93
N LEU A 25 8.44 0.78 -3.90
CA LEU A 25 8.83 1.07 -2.51
C LEU A 25 10.25 0.57 -2.22
N LYS A 26 10.57 -0.62 -2.68
CA LYS A 26 11.89 -1.20 -2.47
C LYS A 26 12.96 -0.38 -3.18
N ASN A 27 12.71 0.04 -4.41
CA ASN A 27 13.67 0.85 -5.17
C ASN A 27 13.89 2.22 -4.52
N LYS A 28 12.89 2.76 -3.87
CA LYS A 28 13.00 4.02 -3.14
C LYS A 28 13.57 3.82 -1.73
N LYS A 29 13.88 2.59 -1.36
CA LYS A 29 14.39 2.23 -0.03
C LYS A 29 13.43 2.59 1.09
N ILE A 30 12.14 2.53 0.79
CA ILE A 30 11.07 2.78 1.75
C ILE A 30 10.67 1.44 2.36
N LYS A 31 10.76 1.34 3.68
CA LYS A 31 10.35 0.14 4.39
C LYS A 31 8.82 0.07 4.41
N TYR A 32 8.29 -1.11 4.19
CA TYR A 32 6.84 -1.33 4.20
C TYR A 32 6.52 -2.70 4.76
N GLU A 33 5.30 -2.83 5.28
CA GLU A 33 4.77 -4.11 5.67
C GLU A 33 3.95 -4.67 4.51
N ASN A 34 4.18 -5.94 4.17
CA ASN A 34 3.47 -6.61 3.10
C ASN A 34 2.49 -7.61 3.71
N ILE A 35 1.21 -7.41 3.46
CA ILE A 35 0.16 -8.27 4.00
C ILE A 35 -0.52 -8.97 2.83
N ILE A 36 -0.49 -10.30 2.85
CA ILE A 36 -1.12 -11.11 1.81
C ILE A 36 -2.58 -11.31 2.14
N VAL A 37 -3.44 -10.95 1.19
CA VAL A 37 -4.88 -11.11 1.30
C VAL A 37 -5.23 -12.47 0.73
N SER A 38 -5.34 -13.47 1.59
CA SER A 38 -5.37 -14.87 1.17
C SER A 38 -6.76 -15.48 1.05
N ASN A 39 -7.80 -14.81 1.56
CA ASN A 39 -9.15 -15.36 1.49
C ASN A 39 -10.20 -14.26 1.41
N ALA A 40 -11.44 -14.69 1.20
CA ALA A 40 -12.56 -13.76 0.99
C ALA A 40 -12.84 -12.89 2.22
N ASN A 41 -12.65 -13.43 3.41
CA ASN A 41 -12.88 -12.66 4.63
C ASN A 41 -11.88 -11.52 4.77
N LYS A 42 -10.61 -11.80 4.47
CA LYS A 42 -9.58 -10.76 4.50
C LYS A 42 -9.81 -9.71 3.43
N ARG A 43 -10.29 -10.13 2.27
CA ARG A 43 -10.61 -9.17 1.20
C ARG A 43 -11.75 -8.25 1.61
N LYS A 44 -12.74 -8.79 2.29
CA LYS A 44 -13.86 -7.99 2.77
C LYS A 44 -13.43 -6.99 3.83
N GLU A 45 -12.57 -7.43 4.75
CA GLU A 45 -12.01 -6.52 5.75
C GLU A 45 -11.23 -5.39 5.08
N LEU A 46 -10.44 -5.74 4.08
CA LEU A 46 -9.65 -4.75 3.35
C LEU A 46 -10.57 -3.75 2.65
N GLU A 47 -11.64 -4.22 2.03
CA GLU A 47 -12.61 -3.34 1.38
C GLU A 47 -13.19 -2.33 2.35
N LEU A 48 -13.54 -2.79 3.55
CA LEU A 48 -14.07 -1.92 4.58
C LEU A 48 -13.06 -0.89 5.06
N LEU A 49 -11.80 -1.29 5.19
CA LEU A 49 -10.75 -0.39 5.66
C LEU A 49 -10.31 0.61 4.59
N SER A 50 -10.23 0.18 3.36
CA SER A 50 -9.64 0.98 2.28
C SER A 50 -10.68 1.70 1.42
N GLY A 51 -11.90 1.19 1.41
CA GLY A 51 -12.93 1.68 0.51
C GLY A 51 -12.81 1.17 -0.92
N GLY A 52 -11.82 0.32 -1.21
CA GLY A 52 -11.60 -0.23 -2.54
C GLY A 52 -11.72 -1.75 -2.56
N LYS A 53 -12.09 -2.29 -3.71
CA LYS A 53 -12.30 -3.74 -3.88
C LYS A 53 -11.12 -4.44 -4.53
N THR A 54 -10.17 -3.68 -5.06
CA THR A 54 -9.05 -4.24 -5.81
C THR A 54 -7.79 -4.32 -4.95
N VAL A 55 -6.81 -5.07 -5.43
CA VAL A 55 -5.47 -5.09 -4.84
C VAL A 55 -4.49 -4.58 -5.88
N PRO A 56 -3.41 -3.92 -5.48
CA PRO A 56 -3.03 -3.66 -4.10
C PRO A 56 -3.85 -2.53 -3.47
N GLN A 57 -3.93 -2.52 -2.16
CA GLN A 57 -4.41 -1.37 -1.41
C GLN A 57 -3.30 -0.92 -0.47
N ILE A 58 -2.95 0.33 -0.54
CA ILE A 58 -1.77 0.86 0.13
C ILE A 58 -2.19 1.88 1.16
N PHE A 59 -1.61 1.77 2.35
CA PHE A 59 -1.87 2.70 3.44
C PHE A 59 -0.57 3.43 3.78
N ILE A 60 -0.66 4.72 3.98
CA ILE A 60 0.47 5.52 4.46
C ILE A 60 0.02 6.24 5.72
N ASN A 61 0.76 6.02 6.81
CA ASN A 61 0.42 6.59 8.11
C ASN A 61 -1.03 6.27 8.51
N SER A 62 -1.45 5.03 8.24
CA SER A 62 -2.78 4.50 8.55
C SER A 62 -3.90 5.07 7.69
N LYS A 63 -3.57 5.80 6.63
CA LYS A 63 -4.57 6.35 5.71
C LYS A 63 -4.55 5.60 4.39
N PRO A 64 -5.70 5.15 3.89
CA PRO A 64 -5.73 4.47 2.59
C PRO A 64 -5.46 5.48 1.48
N ILE A 65 -4.49 5.17 0.64
CA ILE A 65 -4.18 6.04 -0.50
C ILE A 65 -4.65 5.47 -1.83
N GLY A 66 -5.03 4.20 -1.86
CA GLY A 66 -5.50 3.54 -3.07
C GLY A 66 -4.54 2.47 -3.55
N GLY A 67 -4.51 2.27 -4.86
CA GLY A 67 -3.70 1.24 -5.48
C GLY A 67 -2.38 1.77 -6.01
N PHE A 68 -1.82 1.00 -6.95
CA PHE A 68 -0.52 1.35 -7.53
C PHE A 68 -0.55 2.69 -8.25
N ASP A 69 -1.62 3.00 -8.98
CA ASP A 69 -1.70 4.26 -9.73
C ASP A 69 -1.58 5.46 -8.79
N GLN A 70 -2.25 5.40 -7.66
CA GLN A 70 -2.21 6.48 -6.67
C GLN A 70 -0.82 6.58 -6.03
N LEU A 71 -0.20 5.44 -5.75
CA LEU A 71 1.16 5.43 -5.22
C LEU A 71 2.15 6.05 -6.20
N LEU A 72 2.02 5.70 -7.48
CA LEU A 72 2.88 6.22 -8.53
C LEU A 72 2.72 7.73 -8.67
N LEU A 73 1.48 8.23 -8.62
CA LEU A 73 1.23 9.67 -8.68
C LEU A 73 1.88 10.40 -7.51
N LEU A 74 1.79 9.84 -6.31
CA LEU A 74 2.43 10.45 -5.15
C LEU A 74 3.94 10.52 -5.32
N GLU A 75 4.52 9.47 -5.89
CA GLU A 75 5.97 9.45 -6.13
C GLU A 75 6.36 10.47 -7.19
N GLU A 76 5.62 10.52 -8.29
CA GLU A 76 5.93 11.43 -9.40
C GLU A 76 5.80 12.91 -8.99
N ASN A 77 4.89 13.21 -8.10
CA ASN A 77 4.66 14.57 -7.62
C ASN A 77 5.52 14.95 -6.42
N GLY A 78 6.33 14.02 -5.91
CA GLY A 78 7.17 14.28 -4.75
C GLY A 78 6.44 14.23 -3.42
N PHE A 79 5.15 13.91 -3.41
CA PHE A 79 4.37 13.87 -2.17
C PHE A 79 4.65 12.65 -1.30
N LEU A 80 5.10 11.56 -1.91
CA LEU A 80 5.33 10.33 -1.15
C LEU A 80 6.35 10.54 -0.04
N GLU A 81 7.50 11.10 -0.38
CA GLU A 81 8.54 11.36 0.62
C GLU A 81 8.07 12.38 1.65
N SER A 82 7.35 13.40 1.21
CA SER A 82 6.81 14.42 2.10
C SER A 82 5.86 13.81 3.13
N MET A 83 5.00 12.89 2.71
CA MET A 83 4.08 12.22 3.62
C MET A 83 4.83 11.39 4.67
N LEU A 84 5.92 10.76 4.27
CA LEU A 84 6.69 9.93 5.18
C LEU A 84 7.51 10.75 6.17
N GLU A 85 7.95 11.93 5.77
CA GLU A 85 8.71 12.81 6.64
C GLU A 85 7.87 13.41 7.76
N LYS A 86 6.59 13.60 7.51
CA LYS A 86 5.69 14.27 8.47
C LYS A 86 5.21 13.38 9.61
N SER A 87 5.50 12.13 9.57
CA SER A 87 4.96 11.22 10.58
C SER A 87 5.93 10.92 11.72
#